data_231470c4aee459a445d905a5b709d14b
#
_entry.id   231470c4aee459a445d905a5b709d14b
#
_cell.length_a   1.000
_cell.length_b   1.000
_cell.length_c   1.000
_cell.angle_alpha   90.00
_cell.angle_beta   90.00
_cell.angle_gamma   90.00
#
_symmetry.space_group_name_H-M   'P 1'
#
loop_
_entity.id
_entity.type
_entity.pdbx_description
1 polymer ?
#
loop_
_entity_poly.entity_id
_entity_poly.type
_entity_poly.pdbx_seq_one_letter_code
_entity_poly.pdbx_strand_id
1 'polypeptide(L)' 'MVDFKYKVTDIAKDFGISTKRVIETFAELTGETRKTGATFEENEVNEIGRAHV' A
#
# COMPACT_ATOMS: atom_id res chain seq x y z
N MET A 1 -16.13 -15.75 2.63
CA MET A 1 -14.97 -15.11 2.00
C MET A 1 -14.52 -13.92 2.84
N VAL A 2 -13.25 -13.88 3.21
CA VAL A 2 -12.74 -12.82 4.07
C VAL A 2 -12.03 -11.79 3.22
N ASP A 3 -12.56 -10.57 3.22
CA ASP A 3 -11.93 -9.45 2.53
C ASP A 3 -10.92 -8.81 3.47
N PHE A 4 -9.65 -9.09 3.23
CA PHE A 4 -8.59 -8.45 4.00
C PHE A 4 -8.26 -7.12 3.35
N LYS A 5 -8.59 -6.05 4.06
CA LYS A 5 -8.21 -4.71 3.64
C LYS A 5 -7.16 -4.18 4.58
N TYR A 6 -6.09 -3.69 4.01
CA TYR A 6 -4.97 -3.16 4.77
C TYR A 6 -4.99 -1.64 4.72
N LYS A 7 -4.81 -1.02 5.87
CA LYS A 7 -4.70 0.44 5.94
C LYS A 7 -3.29 0.85 5.51
N VAL A 8 -3.18 2.04 4.93
CA VAL A 8 -1.88 2.57 4.51
C VAL A 8 -0.91 2.59 5.69
N THR A 9 -1.39 2.96 6.88
CA THR A 9 -0.54 3.00 8.08
C THR A 9 -0.01 1.63 8.44
N ASP A 10 -0.82 0.58 8.29
CA ASP A 10 -0.39 -0.79 8.60
C ASP A 10 0.67 -1.26 7.61
N ILE A 11 0.49 -0.94 6.34
CA ILE A 11 1.46 -1.29 5.30
C ILE A 11 2.78 -0.57 5.54
N ALA A 12 2.71 0.70 5.88
CA ALA A 12 3.90 1.48 6.18
C ALA A 12 4.69 0.90 7.34
N LYS A 13 3.99 0.46 8.38
CA LYS A 13 4.61 -0.19 9.54
C LYS A 13 5.29 -1.49 9.16
N ASP A 14 4.59 -2.31 8.37
CA ASP A 14 5.11 -3.60 7.94
C ASP A 14 6.40 -3.46 7.14
N PHE A 15 6.45 -2.47 6.26
CA PHE A 15 7.60 -2.25 5.40
C PHE A 15 8.65 -1.33 6.01
N GLY A 16 8.34 -0.70 7.14
CA GLY A 16 9.26 0.22 7.79
C GLY A 16 9.48 1.51 6.99
N ILE A 17 8.46 1.97 6.30
CA ILE A 17 8.50 3.19 5.50
C ILE A 17 7.36 4.12 5.89
N SER A 18 7.38 5.35 5.39
CA SER A 18 6.32 6.31 5.69
C SER A 18 5.06 6.02 4.88
N THR A 19 3.92 6.49 5.39
CA THR A 19 2.64 6.34 4.68
C THR A 19 2.69 7.01 3.31
N LYS A 20 3.34 8.15 3.23
CA LYS A 20 3.53 8.86 1.97
C LYS A 20 4.27 8.00 0.96
N ARG A 21 5.29 7.28 1.42
CA ARG A 21 6.09 6.41 0.55
C ARG A 21 5.24 5.26 -0.01
N VAL A 22 4.36 4.70 0.82
CA VAL A 22 3.44 3.65 0.38
C VAL A 22 2.55 4.17 -0.75
N ILE A 23 1.98 5.35 -0.54
CA ILE A 23 1.09 5.96 -1.54
C ILE A 23 1.82 6.24 -2.84
N GLU A 24 3.03 6.78 -2.76
CA GLU A 24 3.84 7.07 -3.94
C GLU A 24 4.18 5.79 -4.70
N THR A 25 4.58 4.75 -3.99
CA THR A 25 4.90 3.46 -4.61
C THR A 25 3.69 2.89 -5.34
N PHE A 26 2.54 2.91 -4.69
CA PHE A 26 1.30 2.43 -5.29
C PHE A 26 0.91 3.26 -6.51
N ALA A 27 1.11 4.57 -6.44
CA ALA A 27 0.80 5.46 -7.56
C ALA A 27 1.68 5.15 -8.77
N GLU A 28 2.94 4.81 -8.55
CA GLU A 28 3.83 4.42 -9.63
C GLU A 28 3.40 3.10 -10.28
N LEU A 29 2.90 2.16 -9.48
CA LEU A 29 2.48 0.86 -9.98
C LEU A 29 1.18 0.91 -10.77
N THR A 30 0.23 1.72 -10.31
CA THR A 30 -1.12 1.74 -10.88
C THR A 30 -1.48 3.04 -11.58
N GLY A 31 -0.74 4.10 -11.32
CA GLY A 31 -1.05 5.42 -11.84
C GLY A 31 -2.15 6.14 -11.06
N GLU A 32 -2.56 5.60 -9.94
CA GLU A 32 -3.60 6.20 -9.11
C GLU A 32 -3.03 6.65 -7.77
N THR A 33 -3.34 7.90 -7.39
CA THR A 33 -2.93 8.43 -6.10
C THR A 33 -4.05 8.24 -5.08
N ARG A 34 -3.72 7.68 -3.92
CA ARG A 34 -4.69 7.50 -2.83
C ARG A 34 -4.30 8.32 -1.62
N LYS A 35 -5.30 8.63 -0.81
CA LYS A 35 -5.10 9.38 0.43
C LYS A 35 -4.61 8.46 1.54
N THR A 36 -4.06 9.07 2.61
CA THR A 36 -3.54 8.31 3.75
C THR A 36 -4.60 7.47 4.46
N GLY A 37 -5.87 7.83 4.33
CA GLY A 37 -6.96 7.06 4.91
C GLY A 37 -7.46 5.92 4.03
N ALA A 38 -6.87 5.72 2.86
CA ALA A 38 -7.30 4.68 1.94
C ALA A 38 -6.91 3.28 2.43
N THR A 39 -7.58 2.27 1.90
CA THR A 39 -7.25 0.88 2.18
C THR A 39 -6.80 0.20 0.90
N PHE A 40 -6.00 -0.85 1.05
CA PHE A 40 -5.50 -1.64 -0.06
C PHE A 40 -5.92 -3.10 0.11
N GLU A 41 -6.12 -3.78 -1.00
CA GLU A 41 -6.39 -5.21 -0.99
C GLU A 41 -5.07 -5.99 -0.92
N GLU A 42 -5.16 -7.27 -0.59
CA GLU A 42 -3.99 -8.12 -0.42
C GLU A 42 -3.09 -8.13 -1.65
N ASN A 43 -3.68 -8.24 -2.84
CA ASN A 43 -2.89 -8.24 -4.07
C ASN A 43 -2.19 -6.90 -4.31
N GLU A 44 -2.79 -5.79 -3.89
CA GLU A 44 -2.17 -4.47 -3.98
C GLU A 44 -0.98 -4.37 -3.03
N VAL A 45 -1.11 -4.91 -1.83
CA VAL A 45 -0.02 -4.95 -0.86
C VAL A 45 1.15 -5.77 -1.39
N ASN A 46 0.86 -6.89 -2.04
CA ASN A 46 1.88 -7.73 -2.64
C ASN A 46 2.64 -6.99 -3.73
N GLU A 47 1.96 -6.20 -4.54
CA GLU A 47 2.60 -5.40 -5.58
C GLU A 47 3.52 -4.34 -4.98
N ILE A 48 3.08 -3.69 -3.90
CA ILE A 48 3.90 -2.71 -3.19
C ILE A 48 5.15 -3.38 -2.63
N GLY A 49 4.99 -4.57 -2.06
CA GLY A 49 6.11 -5.34 -1.52
C GLY A 49 7.14 -5.69 -2.59
N ARG A 50 6.69 -6.04 -3.77
CA ARG A 50 7.59 -6.33 -4.89
C ARG A 50 8.36 -5.11 -5.34
N ALA A 51 7.70 -3.97 -5.40
CA ALA A 51 8.34 -2.73 -5.83
C ALA A 51 9.33 -2.21 -4.79
N HIS A 52 9.07 -2.50 -3.51
CA HIS A 52 9.91 -2.03 -2.42
C HIS A 52 11.21 -2.83 -2.28
N VAL A 53 11.21 -4.09 -2.66
CA VAL A 53 12.37 -4.98 -2.51
C VAL A 53 13.53 -4.61 -3.44
#